data_47b5ade6186f3d38955822639aef8c71
#
_entry.id   47b5ade6186f3d38955822639aef8c71
#
_cell.length_a   1.000
_cell.length_b   1.000
_cell.length_c   1.000
_cell.angle_alpha   90.00
_cell.angle_beta   90.00
_cell.angle_gamma   90.00
#
_symmetry.space_group_name_H-M   'P 1'
#
loop_
_entity.id
_entity.type
_entity.pdbx_description
1 polymer ?
#
loop_
_entity_poly.entity_id
_entity_poly.type
_entity_poly.pdbx_seq_one_letter_code
_entity_poly.pdbx_strand_id
1 'polypeptide(L)'
;MNYKKLFTSKYSQKFIITNDVNTAAIGYHATQNQYSSIVLLFQPMSTKAGAGIIIDNKLINGKHNVAGEMKYLPVNLLEKGANVYKTPEDIIKIVKYISLSIISVIGPEAIVIFCSLLPNIEDLENELKTVLPQEYIPRLIKIDDIQEYIFLGQTIICT
;
A
#
# COMPACT_ATOMS: atom_id res chain seq x y z
N MET A 1 1.41 -23.91 5.61
CA MET A 1 2.33 -24.62 4.70
C MET A 1 3.54 -23.72 4.43
N ASN A 2 4.77 -24.23 4.54
CA ASN A 2 5.98 -23.42 4.25
C ASN A 2 6.38 -23.64 2.78
N TYR A 3 5.92 -22.76 1.90
CA TYR A 3 6.14 -22.83 0.45
C TYR A 3 7.64 -22.80 0.09
N LYS A 4 8.46 -21.99 0.80
CA LYS A 4 9.90 -21.93 0.55
C LYS A 4 10.53 -23.30 0.74
N LYS A 5 10.21 -24.00 1.82
CA LYS A 5 10.72 -25.35 2.11
C LYS A 5 10.24 -26.36 1.08
N LEU A 6 9.00 -26.23 0.61
CA LEU A 6 8.42 -27.09 -0.42
C LEU A 6 9.15 -26.93 -1.75
N PHE A 7 9.40 -25.70 -2.19
CA PHE A 7 10.07 -25.46 -3.48
C PHE A 7 11.55 -25.82 -3.43
N THR A 8 12.26 -25.47 -2.35
CA THR A 8 13.69 -25.83 -2.23
C THR A 8 13.93 -27.33 -2.10
N SER A 9 12.95 -28.12 -1.69
CA SER A 9 13.06 -29.58 -1.66
C SER A 9 12.86 -30.23 -3.04
N LYS A 10 12.21 -29.52 -3.99
CA LYS A 10 11.89 -30.07 -5.32
C LYS A 10 12.80 -29.54 -6.43
N TYR A 11 13.41 -28.40 -6.23
CA TYR A 11 14.17 -27.71 -7.27
C TYR A 11 15.50 -27.19 -6.71
N SER A 12 16.53 -27.20 -7.52
CA SER A 12 17.88 -26.72 -7.17
C SER A 12 18.03 -25.19 -7.22
N GLN A 13 17.05 -24.49 -7.79
CA GLN A 13 17.08 -23.04 -7.96
C GLN A 13 16.85 -22.32 -6.63
N LYS A 14 17.37 -21.11 -6.52
CA LYS A 14 17.07 -20.21 -5.40
C LYS A 14 15.66 -19.65 -5.56
N PHE A 15 14.84 -19.79 -4.54
CA PHE A 15 13.49 -19.22 -4.50
C PHE A 15 13.43 -18.06 -3.50
N ILE A 16 12.85 -16.94 -3.96
CA ILE A 16 12.53 -15.77 -3.16
C ILE A 16 11.00 -15.65 -3.14
N ILE A 17 10.41 -15.65 -1.97
CA ILE A 17 8.97 -15.46 -1.78
C ILE A 17 8.79 -14.10 -1.13
N THR A 18 8.06 -13.22 -1.80
CA THR A 18 7.78 -11.86 -1.36
C THR A 18 6.27 -11.61 -1.33
N ASN A 19 5.87 -10.60 -0.57
CA ASN A 19 4.51 -10.06 -0.65
C ASN A 19 4.41 -9.19 -1.92
N ASP A 20 3.30 -9.32 -2.66
CA ASP A 20 3.06 -8.62 -3.92
C ASP A 20 3.04 -7.09 -3.76
N VAL A 21 2.39 -6.57 -2.71
CA VAL A 21 2.33 -5.13 -2.45
C VAL A 21 3.70 -4.56 -2.05
N ASN A 22 4.48 -5.30 -1.26
CA ASN A 22 5.86 -4.94 -0.95
C ASN A 22 6.73 -4.92 -2.20
N THR A 23 6.53 -5.90 -3.08
CA THR A 23 7.23 -5.98 -4.36
C THR A 23 6.88 -4.80 -5.26
N ALA A 24 5.59 -4.44 -5.34
CA ALA A 24 5.15 -3.25 -6.07
C ALA A 24 5.74 -1.96 -5.49
N ALA A 25 5.82 -1.84 -4.16
CA ALA A 25 6.42 -0.66 -3.54
C ALA A 25 7.91 -0.51 -3.90
N ILE A 26 8.67 -1.61 -3.93
CA ILE A 26 10.07 -1.61 -4.40
C ILE A 26 10.14 -1.17 -5.86
N GLY A 27 9.29 -1.75 -6.73
CA GLY A 27 9.27 -1.40 -8.15
C GLY A 27 8.92 0.06 -8.38
N TYR A 28 7.87 0.56 -7.71
CA TYR A 28 7.49 1.97 -7.81
C TYR A 28 8.61 2.89 -7.32
N HIS A 29 9.16 2.63 -6.13
CA HIS A 29 10.22 3.44 -5.55
C HIS A 29 11.46 3.54 -6.46
N ALA A 30 11.79 2.46 -7.15
CA ALA A 30 12.92 2.47 -8.09
C ALA A 30 12.69 3.37 -9.33
N THR A 31 11.44 3.70 -9.65
CA THR A 31 11.12 4.64 -10.74
C THR A 31 11.09 6.10 -10.28
N GLN A 32 11.09 6.36 -8.98
CA GLN A 32 10.88 7.70 -8.37
C GLN A 32 12.03 8.06 -7.43
N ASN A 33 13.10 8.62 -7.96
CA ASN A 33 14.29 8.97 -7.17
C ASN A 33 14.11 10.20 -6.25
N GLN A 34 12.95 10.85 -6.29
CA GLN A 34 12.70 12.09 -5.54
C GLN A 34 12.17 11.85 -4.10
N TYR A 35 11.70 10.64 -3.78
CA TYR A 35 11.16 10.32 -2.46
C TYR A 35 11.99 9.23 -1.79
N SER A 36 12.44 9.48 -0.58
CA SER A 36 13.11 8.49 0.26
C SER A 36 12.14 7.63 1.06
N SER A 37 10.95 8.17 1.33
CA SER A 37 9.94 7.52 2.17
C SER A 37 8.58 7.57 1.49
N ILE A 38 8.07 6.40 1.11
CA ILE A 38 6.78 6.25 0.45
C ILE A 38 5.96 5.13 1.09
N VAL A 39 4.65 5.22 0.96
CA VAL A 39 3.74 4.10 1.23
C VAL A 39 2.92 3.82 -0.03
N LEU A 40 3.03 2.62 -0.59
CA LEU A 40 2.18 2.16 -1.66
C LEU A 40 0.98 1.43 -1.03
N LEU A 41 -0.20 2.04 -1.14
CA LEU A 41 -1.46 1.50 -0.65
C LEU A 41 -2.19 0.77 -1.78
N PHE A 42 -2.45 -0.50 -1.57
CA PHE A 42 -3.27 -1.33 -2.44
C PHE A 42 -4.64 -1.57 -1.80
N GLN A 43 -5.70 -0.99 -2.40
CA GLN A 43 -7.09 -1.20 -1.99
C GLN A 43 -7.88 -1.87 -3.12
N PRO A 44 -7.99 -3.18 -3.11
CA PRO A 44 -8.81 -3.90 -4.10
C PRO A 44 -10.30 -3.71 -3.83
N MET A 45 -11.14 -3.99 -4.84
CA MET A 45 -12.59 -3.74 -4.82
C MET A 45 -13.35 -4.45 -3.70
N SER A 46 -12.92 -5.61 -3.27
CA SER A 46 -13.73 -6.47 -2.38
C SER A 46 -12.98 -7.03 -1.19
N THR A 47 -11.71 -6.71 -1.02
CA THR A 47 -10.88 -7.28 0.01
C THR A 47 -10.17 -6.20 0.84
N LYS A 48 -9.49 -6.65 1.87
CA LYS A 48 -8.80 -5.79 2.82
C LYS A 48 -7.57 -5.18 2.16
N ALA A 49 -7.31 -3.92 2.47
CA ALA A 49 -6.15 -3.19 1.99
C ALA A 49 -4.84 -3.80 2.48
N GLY A 50 -3.80 -3.66 1.68
CA GLY A 50 -2.42 -3.89 2.03
C GLY A 50 -1.57 -2.67 1.70
N ALA A 51 -0.40 -2.53 2.31
CA ALA A 51 0.56 -1.49 1.97
C ALA A 51 1.99 -2.00 1.95
N GLY A 52 2.77 -1.52 0.99
CA GLY A 52 4.23 -1.62 1.00
C GLY A 52 4.82 -0.32 1.55
N ILE A 53 5.64 -0.41 2.58
CA ILE A 53 6.16 0.74 3.31
C ILE A 53 7.67 0.83 3.07
N ILE A 54 8.12 1.96 2.53
CA ILE A 54 9.55 2.27 2.37
C ILE A 54 9.85 3.52 3.20
N ILE A 55 10.87 3.45 4.04
CA ILE A 55 11.38 4.55 4.87
C ILE A 55 12.89 4.60 4.68
N ASP A 56 13.43 5.78 4.40
CA ASP A 56 14.86 6.00 4.13
C ASP A 56 15.41 5.01 3.09
N ASN A 57 14.68 4.84 1.99
CA ASN A 57 15.00 3.93 0.88
C ASN A 57 15.04 2.43 1.28
N LYS A 58 14.43 2.05 2.40
CA LYS A 58 14.40 0.67 2.89
C LYS A 58 12.99 0.16 3.08
N LEU A 59 12.72 -1.04 2.55
CA LEU A 59 11.45 -1.72 2.78
C LEU A 59 11.30 -2.11 4.26
N ILE A 60 10.18 -1.76 4.84
CA ILE A 60 9.79 -2.09 6.20
C ILE A 60 8.90 -3.33 6.21
N ASN A 61 9.43 -4.45 6.65
CA ASN A 61 8.67 -5.70 6.75
C ASN A 61 7.98 -5.86 8.12
N GLY A 62 8.55 -5.26 9.16
CA GLY A 62 8.10 -5.49 10.54
C GLY A 62 8.37 -6.93 11.02
N LYS A 63 7.95 -7.22 12.25
CA LYS A 63 8.06 -8.57 12.81
C LYS A 63 7.10 -9.51 12.06
N HIS A 64 7.61 -10.63 11.58
CA HIS A 64 6.84 -11.63 10.83
C HIS A 64 6.15 -11.08 9.56
N ASN A 65 6.71 -10.03 8.95
CA ASN A 65 6.17 -9.37 7.76
C ASN A 65 4.76 -8.78 7.97
N VAL A 66 4.45 -8.27 9.17
CA VAL A 66 3.12 -7.72 9.48
C VAL A 66 2.98 -6.24 9.10
N ALA A 67 4.09 -5.54 8.83
CA ALA A 67 4.01 -4.14 8.40
C ALA A 67 3.21 -4.05 7.09
N GLY A 68 2.32 -3.05 7.02
CA GLY A 68 1.46 -2.83 5.85
C GLY A 68 0.20 -3.70 5.79
N GLU A 69 -0.05 -4.58 6.74
CA GLU A 69 -1.28 -5.38 6.80
C GLU A 69 -2.48 -4.52 7.27
N MET A 70 -2.94 -3.60 6.42
CA MET A 70 -3.99 -2.62 6.72
C MET A 70 -5.32 -3.23 7.14
N LYS A 71 -5.52 -4.54 6.87
CA LYS A 71 -6.70 -5.28 7.33
C LYS A 71 -6.86 -5.34 8.86
N TYR A 72 -5.78 -5.06 9.61
CA TYR A 72 -5.83 -5.01 11.08
C TYR A 72 -6.17 -3.62 11.63
N LEU A 73 -6.24 -2.60 10.77
CA LEU A 73 -6.77 -1.32 11.19
C LEU A 73 -8.26 -1.47 11.55
N PRO A 74 -8.74 -0.81 12.61
CA PRO A 74 -10.13 -0.93 13.08
C PRO A 74 -11.12 -0.13 12.20
N VAL A 75 -10.98 -0.19 10.87
CA VAL A 75 -11.84 0.55 9.93
C VAL A 75 -13.31 0.19 10.09
N ASN A 76 -13.59 -1.09 10.35
CA ASN A 76 -14.97 -1.56 10.55
C ASN A 76 -15.63 -1.05 11.85
N LEU A 77 -14.85 -0.48 12.78
CA LEU A 77 -15.41 0.12 14.00
C LEU A 77 -16.07 1.47 13.72
N LEU A 78 -15.73 2.10 12.61
CA LEU A 78 -16.29 3.40 12.21
C LEU A 78 -17.67 3.26 11.56
N GLU A 79 -18.01 2.10 11.02
CA GLU A 79 -19.26 1.84 10.33
C GLU A 79 -19.93 0.56 10.86
N LYS A 80 -21.04 0.72 11.56
CA LYS A 80 -21.91 -0.40 11.94
C LYS A 80 -22.64 -0.91 10.71
N GLY A 81 -22.06 -1.85 10.00
CA GLY A 81 -22.74 -2.52 8.88
C GLY A 81 -21.79 -3.08 7.83
N ALA A 82 -21.88 -4.35 7.60
CA ALA A 82 -21.02 -5.12 6.72
C ALA A 82 -21.35 -4.88 5.25
N ASN A 83 -20.81 -3.91 4.62
CA ASN A 83 -20.70 -3.80 3.15
C ASN A 83 -20.08 -2.43 2.75
N VAL A 84 -18.94 -2.14 3.29
CA VAL A 84 -18.28 -0.84 3.30
C VAL A 84 -17.59 -0.50 1.96
N TYR A 85 -17.71 -1.34 0.94
CA TYR A 85 -16.94 -1.19 -0.31
C TYR A 85 -17.84 -1.10 -1.55
N LYS A 86 -19.05 -0.52 -1.40
CA LYS A 86 -20.03 -0.57 -2.49
C LYS A 86 -20.07 0.65 -3.37
N THR A 87 -19.74 1.80 -2.84
CA THR A 87 -19.82 3.07 -3.56
C THR A 87 -18.48 3.80 -3.57
N PRO A 88 -18.25 4.70 -4.53
CA PRO A 88 -17.07 5.56 -4.52
C PRO A 88 -16.93 6.36 -3.23
N GLU A 89 -18.03 6.83 -2.66
CA GLU A 89 -18.07 7.59 -1.41
C GLU A 89 -17.60 6.76 -0.22
N ASP A 90 -17.99 5.48 -0.15
CA ASP A 90 -17.54 4.56 0.89
C ASP A 90 -16.03 4.30 0.77
N ILE A 91 -15.55 4.14 -0.45
CA ILE A 91 -14.12 3.94 -0.73
C ILE A 91 -13.32 5.17 -0.32
N ILE A 92 -13.75 6.38 -0.64
CA ILE A 92 -13.06 7.61 -0.26
C ILE A 92 -12.93 7.68 1.27
N LYS A 93 -13.99 7.38 2.03
CA LYS A 93 -13.94 7.36 3.51
C LYS A 93 -12.92 6.37 4.04
N ILE A 94 -12.88 5.17 3.48
CA ILE A 94 -11.97 4.11 3.91
C ILE A 94 -10.52 4.49 3.58
N VAL A 95 -10.27 4.91 2.35
CA VAL A 95 -8.94 5.32 1.90
C VAL A 95 -8.47 6.55 2.69
N LYS A 96 -9.36 7.51 2.98
CA LYS A 96 -9.09 8.63 3.90
C LYS A 96 -8.63 8.15 5.27
N TYR A 97 -9.39 7.23 5.89
CA TYR A 97 -9.05 6.71 7.22
C TYR A 97 -7.70 6.01 7.24
N ILE A 98 -7.44 5.16 6.25
CA ILE A 98 -6.16 4.46 6.11
C ILE A 98 -5.04 5.48 5.89
N SER A 99 -5.23 6.46 5.01
CA SER A 99 -4.26 7.51 4.74
C SER A 99 -3.95 8.36 5.98
N LEU A 100 -4.97 8.74 6.76
CA LEU A 100 -4.78 9.42 8.03
C LEU A 100 -3.94 8.60 9.01
N SER A 101 -4.19 7.30 9.08
CA SER A 101 -3.40 6.40 9.94
C SER A 101 -1.93 6.32 9.48
N ILE A 102 -1.70 6.23 8.17
CA ILE A 102 -0.37 6.24 7.57
C ILE A 102 0.36 7.56 7.86
N ILE A 103 -0.31 8.70 7.61
CA ILE A 103 0.26 10.03 7.82
C ILE A 103 0.64 10.22 9.30
N SER A 104 -0.27 9.86 10.21
CA SER A 104 -0.08 10.07 11.65
C SER A 104 1.03 9.20 12.27
N VAL A 105 1.28 8.00 11.72
CA VAL A 105 2.21 7.02 12.29
C VAL A 105 3.55 7.02 11.58
N ILE A 106 3.55 7.24 10.25
CA ILE A 106 4.75 7.10 9.41
C ILE A 106 5.22 8.48 8.93
N GLY A 107 4.31 9.37 8.51
CA GLY A 107 4.63 10.67 7.91
C GLY A 107 5.45 10.52 6.61
N PRO A 108 4.99 9.74 5.61
CA PRO A 108 5.76 9.55 4.38
C PRO A 108 5.77 10.81 3.51
N GLU A 109 6.73 10.93 2.61
CA GLU A 109 6.80 12.02 1.62
C GLU A 109 5.71 11.87 0.54
N ALA A 110 5.36 10.60 0.20
CA ALA A 110 4.28 10.30 -0.74
C ALA A 110 3.48 9.06 -0.32
N ILE A 111 2.17 9.10 -0.64
CA ILE A 111 1.30 7.92 -0.61
C ILE A 111 0.87 7.62 -2.04
N VAL A 112 1.27 6.45 -2.53
CA VAL A 112 0.93 5.93 -3.85
C VAL A 112 -0.27 5.02 -3.69
N ILE A 113 -1.35 5.25 -4.42
CA ILE A 113 -2.62 4.57 -4.20
C ILE A 113 -3.04 3.83 -5.47
N PHE A 114 -3.18 2.52 -5.37
CA PHE A 114 -3.93 1.72 -6.32
C PHE A 114 -5.28 1.37 -5.72
N CYS A 115 -6.32 1.95 -6.29
CA CYS A 115 -7.71 1.67 -5.94
C CYS A 115 -8.61 1.95 -7.15
N SER A 116 -9.17 0.91 -7.74
CA SER A 116 -9.99 1.03 -8.94
C SER A 116 -11.32 1.76 -8.73
N LEU A 117 -11.83 1.77 -7.49
CA LEU A 117 -13.07 2.47 -7.14
C LEU A 117 -12.84 3.92 -6.67
N LEU A 118 -11.59 4.36 -6.50
CA LEU A 118 -11.29 5.77 -6.21
C LEU A 118 -11.40 6.56 -7.53
N PRO A 119 -12.39 7.48 -7.67
CA PRO A 119 -12.62 8.16 -8.95
C PRO A 119 -11.44 9.03 -9.35
N ASN A 120 -11.03 9.91 -8.47
CA ASN A 120 -9.87 10.77 -8.65
C ASN A 120 -9.13 10.97 -7.32
N ILE A 121 -7.92 11.47 -7.38
CA ILE A 121 -7.09 11.67 -6.19
C ILE A 121 -7.46 12.98 -5.46
N GLU A 122 -8.00 13.93 -6.18
CA GLU A 122 -8.39 15.26 -5.66
C GLU A 122 -9.50 15.15 -4.63
N ASP A 123 -10.44 14.21 -4.80
CA ASP A 123 -11.52 13.98 -3.83
C ASP A 123 -10.95 13.51 -2.49
N LEU A 124 -9.98 12.60 -2.52
CA LEU A 124 -9.28 12.15 -1.32
C LEU A 124 -8.48 13.28 -0.67
N GLU A 125 -7.77 14.08 -1.48
CA GLU A 125 -7.01 15.21 -0.98
C GLU A 125 -7.92 16.25 -0.29
N ASN A 126 -9.06 16.57 -0.89
CA ASN A 126 -10.05 17.47 -0.31
C ASN A 126 -10.59 16.92 1.02
N GLU A 127 -10.88 15.62 1.08
CA GLU A 127 -11.31 14.96 2.30
C GLU A 127 -10.25 14.98 3.42
N LEU A 128 -8.97 14.84 3.07
CA LEU A 128 -7.88 14.94 4.04
C LEU A 128 -7.72 16.38 4.56
N LYS A 129 -7.88 17.40 3.70
CA LYS A 129 -7.85 18.83 4.07
C LYS A 129 -8.93 19.21 5.09
N THR A 130 -10.02 18.44 5.21
CA THR A 130 -11.04 18.67 6.25
C THR A 130 -10.55 18.33 7.65
N VAL A 131 -9.45 17.59 7.79
CA VAL A 131 -8.95 17.04 9.06
C VAL A 131 -7.52 17.49 9.36
N LEU A 132 -6.67 17.61 8.33
CA LEU A 132 -5.26 17.93 8.45
C LEU A 132 -4.93 19.30 7.83
N PRO A 133 -4.01 20.06 8.41
CA PRO A 133 -3.34 21.16 7.72
C PRO A 133 -2.68 20.66 6.42
N GLN A 134 -2.70 21.50 5.40
CA GLN A 134 -2.22 21.10 4.07
C GLN A 134 -0.73 20.69 4.07
N GLU A 135 0.08 21.31 4.90
CA GLU A 135 1.50 21.00 5.04
C GLU A 135 1.80 19.61 5.59
N TYR A 136 0.83 18.93 6.20
CA TYR A 136 0.97 17.57 6.71
C TYR A 136 0.48 16.51 5.74
N ILE A 137 -0.17 16.93 4.64
CA ILE A 137 -0.66 16.00 3.61
C ILE A 137 0.51 15.68 2.67
N PRO A 138 0.96 14.42 2.61
CA PRO A 138 2.02 14.01 1.69
C PRO A 138 1.56 14.13 0.24
N ARG A 139 2.48 13.99 -0.70
CA ARG A 139 2.10 13.88 -2.11
C ARG A 139 1.22 12.65 -2.32
N LEU A 140 0.01 12.85 -2.78
CA LEU A 140 -0.90 11.77 -3.14
C LEU A 140 -0.77 11.46 -4.63
N ILE A 141 -0.60 10.17 -4.97
CA ILE A 141 -0.38 9.72 -6.34
C ILE A 141 -1.28 8.51 -6.59
N LYS A 142 -2.20 8.64 -7.54
CA LYS A 142 -3.00 7.50 -7.99
C LYS A 142 -2.25 6.79 -9.12
N ILE A 143 -2.22 5.47 -9.05
CA ILE A 143 -1.73 4.61 -10.14
C ILE A 143 -2.87 3.72 -10.64
N ASP A 144 -2.90 3.45 -11.93
CA ASP A 144 -3.96 2.67 -12.59
C ASP A 144 -3.52 1.24 -12.87
N ASP A 145 -2.23 0.96 -12.86
CA ASP A 145 -1.68 -0.38 -13.00
C ASP A 145 -0.63 -0.65 -11.91
N ILE A 146 -0.85 -1.69 -11.13
CA ILE A 146 0.10 -2.15 -10.11
C ILE A 146 1.00 -3.27 -10.65
N GLN A 147 0.60 -3.96 -11.72
CA GLN A 147 1.32 -5.13 -12.25
C GLN A 147 2.69 -4.75 -12.79
N GLU A 148 2.79 -3.57 -13.43
CA GLU A 148 4.05 -3.04 -13.91
C GLU A 148 5.07 -2.93 -12.78
N TYR A 149 4.66 -2.39 -11.64
CA TYR A 149 5.53 -2.21 -10.49
C TYR A 149 5.85 -3.51 -9.76
N ILE A 150 4.91 -4.47 -9.73
CA ILE A 150 5.19 -5.83 -9.23
C ILE A 150 6.28 -6.47 -10.09
N PHE A 151 6.16 -6.42 -11.41
CA PHE A 151 7.14 -7.00 -12.32
C PHE A 151 8.53 -6.36 -12.17
N LEU A 152 8.58 -5.02 -12.10
CA LEU A 152 9.83 -4.30 -11.89
C LEU A 152 10.47 -4.65 -10.54
N GLY A 153 9.67 -4.68 -9.48
CA GLY A 153 10.13 -5.05 -8.14
C GLY A 153 10.65 -6.48 -8.08
N GLN A 154 10.01 -7.43 -8.77
CA GLN A 154 10.52 -8.80 -8.89
C GLN A 154 11.89 -8.83 -9.56
N THR A 155 12.06 -8.07 -10.62
CA THR A 155 13.35 -7.97 -11.33
C THR A 155 14.44 -7.46 -10.39
N ILE A 156 14.16 -6.39 -9.63
CA ILE A 156 15.13 -5.80 -8.67
C ILE A 156 15.50 -6.78 -7.55
N ILE A 157 14.51 -7.53 -7.02
CA ILE A 157 14.76 -8.46 -5.91
C ILE A 157 15.57 -9.68 -6.37
N CYS A 158 15.50 -10.04 -7.65
CA CYS A 158 16.19 -11.20 -8.20
C CYS A 158 17.63 -10.91 -8.67
N THR A 159 18.01 -9.62 -8.79
CA THR A 159 19.40 -9.20 -9.10
C THR A 159 20.24 -9.10 -7.85
#